data_7962a1772aa65a3898a0526708d9bd00
#
_entry.id   7962a1772aa65a3898a0526708d9bd00
#
_cell.length_a   1.000
_cell.length_b   1.000
_cell.length_c   1.000
_cell.angle_alpha   90.00
_cell.angle_beta   90.00
_cell.angle_gamma   90.00
#
_symmetry.space_group_name_H-M   'P 1'
#
loop_
_entity.id
_entity.type
_entity.pdbx_description
1 polymer ?
#
loop_
_entity_poly.entity_id
_entity_poly.type
_entity_poly.pdbx_seq_one_letter_code
_entity_poly.pdbx_strand_id
1 'polypeptide(L)'
;MKSRHLFMIALGGVIGTGLFLGSGLIIHQAGPGGAILSFIIGGLLMYLVMLCLGELAVAMPTAGSFQEYATKYIGPSTGFMIGWLYWFSWACTIGLEFTSAGILLQRWFPDIPVWLWCLAFSVILFAVNAISARSFAETEFWFSAIKVAAILLFIIIGIGAIFGIIHLKDGEPAPLFRHLTDHGGLFPNGVFAILLTMVTVNFSFQGTELVGIAAGESESPEKTLPRSIRNIIWRTMVFFVLSIAVLAALLPWQTAGTVDSPFVVVLDKVGIPYAADIMNFIIITAVLSVANSGLYASSRMLWALSKDGKGPEFTKKLSKRKIPINALLVTMVVSALSLLTSVVAPKTVYVWLISISGMVLVVVWMSICLSQYFFRKQFIKAGGDVKDLVFRTPLYPFVPLAGFIAFGIVLISLFFIEDQRIGLYCGIPFMAACYIIYYLKIKPKEEAKQLGTITKT
;
A
#
# COMPACT_ATOMS: atom_id res chain seq x y z
N MET A 1 -1.50 -10.75 -18.70
CA MET A 1 -0.58 -11.28 -17.63
C MET A 1 -1.02 -12.66 -17.20
N LYS A 2 -0.04 -13.59 -16.91
CA LYS A 2 -0.37 -14.93 -16.38
C LYS A 2 -0.76 -14.86 -14.91
N SER A 3 -1.55 -15.84 -14.43
CA SER A 3 -2.02 -15.94 -13.03
C SER A 3 -0.89 -15.84 -11.98
N ARG A 4 0.29 -16.45 -12.25
CA ARG A 4 1.47 -16.38 -11.37
C ARG A 4 1.98 -14.95 -11.18
N HIS A 5 1.92 -14.13 -12.22
CA HIS A 5 2.38 -12.73 -12.15
C HIS A 5 1.42 -11.88 -11.30
N LEU A 6 0.12 -12.03 -11.51
CA LEU A 6 -0.90 -11.34 -10.69
C LEU A 6 -0.77 -11.68 -9.20
N PHE A 7 -0.55 -12.97 -8.91
CA PHE A 7 -0.34 -13.42 -7.54
C PHE A 7 0.89 -12.76 -6.90
N MET A 8 2.02 -12.71 -7.62
CA MET A 8 3.26 -12.16 -7.08
C MET A 8 3.26 -10.63 -7.02
N ILE A 9 2.62 -9.94 -7.97
CA ILE A 9 2.44 -8.49 -7.93
C ILE A 9 1.64 -8.10 -6.67
N ALA A 10 0.53 -8.80 -6.40
CA ALA A 10 -0.31 -8.50 -5.25
C ALA A 10 0.36 -8.85 -3.91
N LEU A 11 1.24 -9.85 -3.85
CA LEU A 11 2.00 -10.18 -2.66
C LEU A 11 3.23 -9.29 -2.49
N GLY A 12 3.95 -9.02 -3.57
CA GLY A 12 5.19 -8.26 -3.58
C GLY A 12 4.97 -6.75 -3.44
N GLY A 13 3.88 -6.24 -4.01
CA GLY A 13 3.53 -4.81 -3.90
C GLY A 13 3.17 -4.35 -2.48
N VAL A 14 2.89 -5.30 -1.57
CA VAL A 14 2.51 -5.01 -0.18
C VAL A 14 3.71 -5.01 0.77
N ILE A 15 4.67 -5.92 0.55
CA ILE A 15 5.81 -6.12 1.46
C ILE A 15 6.89 -5.07 1.16
N GLY A 16 6.89 -3.97 1.89
CA GLY A 16 7.80 -2.82 1.70
C GLY A 16 8.09 -2.08 3.00
N THR A 17 8.29 -0.79 2.89
CA THR A 17 8.62 0.13 3.99
C THR A 17 7.63 0.04 5.16
N GLY A 18 6.34 -0.13 4.90
CA GLY A 18 5.33 -0.24 5.96
C GLY A 18 5.61 -1.39 6.93
N LEU A 19 6.01 -2.57 6.45
CA LEU A 19 6.37 -3.70 7.30
C LEU A 19 7.78 -3.57 7.86
N PHE A 20 8.78 -3.32 7.00
CA PHE A 20 10.19 -3.44 7.39
C PHE A 20 10.71 -2.27 8.24
N LEU A 21 10.15 -1.07 8.08
CA LEU A 21 10.54 0.13 8.81
C LEU A 21 9.40 0.63 9.72
N GLY A 22 8.18 0.72 9.18
CA GLY A 22 7.00 1.22 9.91
C GLY A 22 6.61 0.38 11.12
N SER A 23 6.95 -0.92 11.14
CA SER A 23 6.66 -1.81 12.26
C SER A 23 7.26 -1.34 13.58
N GLY A 24 8.46 -0.76 13.55
CA GLY A 24 9.11 -0.20 14.74
C GLY A 24 8.29 0.94 15.37
N LEU A 25 7.81 1.84 14.54
CA LEU A 25 6.96 2.95 14.98
C LEU A 25 5.64 2.43 15.59
N ILE A 26 5.02 1.42 14.98
CA ILE A 26 3.77 0.83 15.46
C ILE A 26 3.99 0.13 16.82
N ILE A 27 5.08 -0.64 16.97
CA ILE A 27 5.44 -1.29 18.23
C ILE A 27 5.70 -0.24 19.32
N HIS A 28 6.38 0.84 18.99
CA HIS A 28 6.64 1.94 19.91
C HIS A 28 5.35 2.64 20.36
N GLN A 29 4.46 2.95 19.44
CA GLN A 29 3.24 3.69 19.72
C GLN A 29 2.17 2.85 20.43
N ALA A 30 1.94 1.61 19.98
CA ALA A 30 0.87 0.75 20.49
C ALA A 30 1.33 -0.18 21.63
N GLY A 31 2.64 -0.32 21.84
CA GLY A 31 3.18 -1.38 22.69
C GLY A 31 3.13 -2.76 22.01
N PRO A 32 3.71 -3.79 22.65
CA PRO A 32 3.89 -5.10 22.02
C PRO A 32 2.55 -5.79 21.67
N GLY A 33 1.63 -5.91 22.59
CA GLY A 33 0.31 -6.51 22.35
C GLY A 33 -0.57 -5.63 21.47
N GLY A 34 -0.49 -4.31 21.65
CA GLY A 34 -1.18 -3.34 20.83
C GLY A 34 -0.78 -3.43 19.36
N ALA A 35 0.51 -3.55 19.04
CA ALA A 35 1.00 -3.71 17.67
C ALA A 35 0.48 -5.01 17.01
N ILE A 36 0.54 -6.13 17.72
CA ILE A 36 0.01 -7.42 17.21
C ILE A 36 -1.49 -7.30 16.89
N LEU A 37 -2.28 -6.76 17.82
CA LEU A 37 -3.71 -6.54 17.60
C LEU A 37 -3.99 -5.54 16.47
N SER A 38 -3.19 -4.49 16.34
CA SER A 38 -3.30 -3.51 15.26
C SER A 38 -3.16 -4.18 13.88
N PHE A 39 -2.17 -5.06 13.70
CA PHE A 39 -2.01 -5.79 12.44
C PHE A 39 -3.10 -6.84 12.20
N ILE A 40 -3.63 -7.48 13.25
CA ILE A 40 -4.79 -8.39 13.12
C ILE A 40 -6.02 -7.60 12.66
N ILE A 41 -6.33 -6.50 13.33
CA ILE A 41 -7.50 -5.65 12.99
C ILE A 41 -7.32 -5.04 11.59
N GLY A 42 -6.16 -4.45 11.30
CA GLY A 42 -5.88 -3.86 9.98
C GLY A 42 -5.95 -4.89 8.85
N GLY A 43 -5.44 -6.11 9.08
CA GLY A 43 -5.57 -7.22 8.14
C GLY A 43 -7.01 -7.67 7.91
N LEU A 44 -7.84 -7.69 8.96
CA LEU A 44 -9.28 -7.98 8.84
C LEU A 44 -10.01 -6.87 8.07
N LEU A 45 -9.72 -5.60 8.36
CA LEU A 45 -10.30 -4.47 7.63
C LEU A 45 -9.90 -4.50 6.15
N MET A 46 -8.62 -4.72 5.85
CA MET A 46 -8.13 -4.93 4.49
C MET A 46 -8.87 -6.09 3.80
N TYR A 47 -9.12 -7.20 4.51
CA TYR A 47 -9.87 -8.33 3.97
C TYR A 47 -11.29 -7.95 3.54
N LEU A 48 -12.01 -7.14 4.35
CA LEU A 48 -13.35 -6.64 3.99
C LEU A 48 -13.32 -5.84 2.68
N VAL A 49 -12.32 -4.94 2.52
CA VAL A 49 -12.13 -4.17 1.28
C VAL A 49 -11.87 -5.06 0.09
N MET A 50 -11.00 -6.05 0.26
CA MET A 50 -10.63 -6.95 -0.83
C MET A 50 -11.78 -7.85 -1.28
N LEU A 51 -12.68 -8.23 -0.38
CA LEU A 51 -13.93 -8.90 -0.74
C LEU A 51 -14.81 -7.99 -1.62
N CYS A 52 -14.94 -6.71 -1.25
CA CYS A 52 -15.69 -5.72 -2.03
C CYS A 52 -15.04 -5.48 -3.40
N LEU A 53 -13.73 -5.27 -3.41
CA LEU A 53 -12.96 -5.06 -4.65
C LEU A 53 -13.05 -6.28 -5.58
N GLY A 54 -12.97 -7.47 -5.01
CA GLY A 54 -13.05 -8.73 -5.78
C GLY A 54 -14.35 -8.86 -6.56
N GLU A 55 -15.48 -8.56 -5.93
CA GLU A 55 -16.78 -8.59 -6.61
C GLU A 55 -16.86 -7.57 -7.75
N LEU A 56 -16.42 -6.33 -7.49
CA LEU A 56 -16.40 -5.28 -8.50
C LEU A 56 -15.44 -5.61 -9.66
N ALA A 57 -14.23 -6.08 -9.35
CA ALA A 57 -13.20 -6.35 -10.35
C ALA A 57 -13.53 -7.57 -11.23
N VAL A 58 -14.25 -8.56 -10.70
CA VAL A 58 -14.75 -9.70 -11.50
C VAL A 58 -15.94 -9.30 -12.35
N ALA A 59 -16.87 -8.50 -11.81
CA ALA A 59 -18.04 -8.04 -12.53
C ALA A 59 -17.72 -6.99 -13.62
N MET A 60 -16.68 -6.18 -13.40
CA MET A 60 -16.28 -5.08 -14.30
C MET A 60 -14.75 -4.96 -14.33
N PRO A 61 -14.03 -5.86 -15.03
CA PRO A 61 -12.58 -5.80 -15.13
C PRO A 61 -12.11 -4.61 -15.98
N THR A 62 -11.59 -3.57 -15.36
CA THR A 62 -11.12 -2.34 -15.98
C THR A 62 -9.76 -1.90 -15.46
N ALA A 63 -8.98 -1.22 -16.29
CA ALA A 63 -7.67 -0.69 -15.88
C ALA A 63 -7.77 0.48 -14.88
N GLY A 64 -8.86 1.24 -14.92
CA GLY A 64 -9.16 2.30 -13.97
C GLY A 64 -9.70 1.79 -12.63
N SER A 65 -10.08 0.50 -12.54
CA SER A 65 -10.50 -0.19 -11.32
C SER A 65 -11.44 0.66 -10.44
N PHE A 66 -11.08 0.87 -9.18
CA PHE A 66 -11.91 1.58 -8.20
C PHE A 66 -12.24 3.04 -8.57
N GLN A 67 -11.46 3.71 -9.43
CA GLN A 67 -11.82 5.02 -9.98
C GLN A 67 -13.05 4.92 -10.90
N GLU A 68 -13.11 3.90 -11.76
CA GLU A 68 -14.27 3.67 -12.62
C GLU A 68 -15.48 3.18 -11.82
N TYR A 69 -15.26 2.32 -10.80
CA TYR A 69 -16.33 1.88 -9.92
C TYR A 69 -16.94 3.05 -9.14
N ALA A 70 -16.10 3.93 -8.57
CA ALA A 70 -16.58 5.13 -7.91
C ALA A 70 -17.33 6.06 -8.87
N THR A 71 -16.82 6.24 -10.11
CA THR A 71 -17.49 7.04 -11.15
C THR A 71 -18.89 6.52 -11.43
N LYS A 72 -19.05 5.21 -11.57
CA LYS A 72 -20.30 4.57 -11.98
C LYS A 72 -21.31 4.44 -10.85
N TYR A 73 -20.86 4.10 -9.65
CA TYR A 73 -21.76 3.73 -8.55
C TYR A 73 -21.94 4.80 -7.48
N ILE A 74 -20.96 5.71 -7.29
CA ILE A 74 -21.06 6.81 -6.35
C ILE A 74 -21.37 8.13 -7.10
N GLY A 75 -20.55 8.44 -8.10
CA GLY A 75 -20.71 9.61 -8.93
C GLY A 75 -19.43 10.03 -9.66
N PRO A 76 -19.56 10.72 -10.82
CA PRO A 76 -18.42 11.07 -11.66
C PRO A 76 -17.38 11.98 -10.97
N SER A 77 -17.82 12.91 -10.10
CA SER A 77 -16.92 13.78 -9.32
C SER A 77 -16.10 13.00 -8.30
N THR A 78 -16.71 12.02 -7.64
CA THR A 78 -16.02 11.15 -6.68
C THR A 78 -15.00 10.24 -7.40
N GLY A 79 -15.38 9.66 -8.55
CA GLY A 79 -14.44 8.90 -9.34
C GLY A 79 -13.25 9.71 -9.83
N PHE A 80 -13.47 10.96 -10.23
CA PHE A 80 -12.40 11.90 -10.56
C PHE A 80 -11.44 12.12 -9.36
N MET A 81 -12.01 12.44 -8.21
CA MET A 81 -11.24 12.66 -6.98
C MET A 81 -10.45 11.42 -6.56
N ILE A 82 -11.06 10.22 -6.56
CA ILE A 82 -10.40 8.96 -6.20
C ILE A 82 -9.23 8.64 -7.13
N GLY A 83 -9.39 8.83 -8.44
CA GLY A 83 -8.30 8.58 -9.39
C GLY A 83 -7.07 9.47 -9.14
N TRP A 84 -7.29 10.77 -8.93
CA TRP A 84 -6.21 11.73 -8.63
C TRP A 84 -5.58 11.49 -7.26
N LEU A 85 -6.38 11.18 -6.23
CA LEU A 85 -5.87 10.85 -4.90
C LEU A 85 -4.97 9.61 -4.94
N TYR A 86 -5.40 8.56 -5.60
CA TYR A 86 -4.62 7.32 -5.68
C TYR A 86 -3.32 7.52 -6.44
N TRP A 87 -3.35 8.24 -7.56
CA TRP A 87 -2.13 8.62 -8.27
C TRP A 87 -1.16 9.39 -7.41
N PHE A 88 -1.66 10.41 -6.68
CA PHE A 88 -0.86 11.24 -5.78
C PHE A 88 -0.27 10.43 -4.62
N SER A 89 -1.07 9.56 -3.98
CA SER A 89 -0.61 8.67 -2.92
C SER A 89 0.58 7.81 -3.38
N TRP A 90 0.48 7.18 -4.55
CA TRP A 90 1.59 6.39 -5.07
C TRP A 90 2.80 7.23 -5.44
N ALA A 91 2.61 8.43 -5.96
CA ALA A 91 3.74 9.32 -6.23
C ALA A 91 4.51 9.68 -4.94
N CYS A 92 3.80 9.92 -3.82
CA CYS A 92 4.41 10.11 -2.50
C CYS A 92 5.07 8.83 -1.99
N THR A 93 4.39 7.68 -2.10
CA THR A 93 4.93 6.38 -1.66
C THR A 93 6.21 6.02 -2.40
N ILE A 94 6.30 6.24 -3.71
CA ILE A 94 7.52 5.99 -4.49
C ILE A 94 8.70 6.82 -3.94
N GLY A 95 8.47 8.10 -3.65
CA GLY A 95 9.48 8.95 -3.02
C GLY A 95 9.91 8.44 -1.64
N LEU A 96 8.97 7.98 -0.84
CA LEU A 96 9.23 7.34 0.45
C LEU A 96 10.09 6.07 0.32
N GLU A 97 9.75 5.19 -0.62
CA GLU A 97 10.50 3.94 -0.86
C GLU A 97 11.93 4.22 -1.32
N PHE A 98 12.15 5.21 -2.20
CA PHE A 98 13.50 5.62 -2.61
C PHE A 98 14.30 6.18 -1.43
N THR A 99 13.69 7.03 -0.62
CA THR A 99 14.32 7.59 0.58
C THR A 99 14.71 6.48 1.55
N SER A 100 13.81 5.54 1.79
CA SER A 100 14.04 4.38 2.67
C SER A 100 15.20 3.51 2.16
N ALA A 101 15.24 3.22 0.85
CA ALA A 101 16.35 2.48 0.25
C ALA A 101 17.69 3.22 0.43
N GLY A 102 17.69 4.55 0.26
CA GLY A 102 18.87 5.38 0.45
C GLY A 102 19.37 5.40 1.90
N ILE A 103 18.46 5.49 2.88
CA ILE A 103 18.80 5.42 4.31
C ILE A 103 19.40 4.05 4.66
N LEU A 104 18.82 2.97 4.17
CA LEU A 104 19.34 1.62 4.40
C LEU A 104 20.73 1.39 3.79
N LEU A 105 21.04 2.06 2.67
CA LEU A 105 22.37 2.02 2.05
C LEU A 105 23.44 2.76 2.86
N GLN A 106 23.06 3.72 3.70
CA GLN A 106 24.00 4.41 4.58
C GLN A 106 24.68 3.47 5.59
N ARG A 107 24.12 2.28 5.84
CA ARG A 107 24.79 1.22 6.63
C ARG A 107 26.16 0.83 6.06
N TRP A 108 26.30 0.83 4.72
CA TRP A 108 27.54 0.46 4.04
C TRP A 108 28.26 1.65 3.43
N PHE A 109 27.53 2.71 3.10
CA PHE A 109 28.03 3.91 2.43
C PHE A 109 27.61 5.18 3.17
N PRO A 110 28.10 5.40 4.41
CA PRO A 110 27.65 6.51 5.27
C PRO A 110 27.94 7.90 4.67
N ASP A 111 29.00 8.02 3.87
CA ASP A 111 29.43 9.30 3.26
C ASP A 111 28.63 9.69 2.02
N ILE A 112 27.84 8.77 1.45
CA ILE A 112 27.04 9.05 0.24
C ILE A 112 25.68 9.61 0.65
N PRO A 113 25.33 10.84 0.23
CA PRO A 113 24.04 11.43 0.56
C PRO A 113 22.87 10.62 0.01
N VAL A 114 21.78 10.49 0.80
CA VAL A 114 20.57 9.73 0.46
C VAL A 114 19.99 10.12 -0.91
N TRP A 115 19.99 11.41 -1.25
CA TRP A 115 19.44 11.89 -2.52
C TRP A 115 20.13 11.33 -3.77
N LEU A 116 21.44 11.01 -3.70
CA LEU A 116 22.14 10.38 -4.82
C LEU A 116 21.64 8.96 -5.10
N TRP A 117 21.39 8.19 -4.03
CA TRP A 117 20.77 6.88 -4.15
C TRP A 117 19.35 6.96 -4.71
N CYS A 118 18.57 7.94 -4.24
CA CYS A 118 17.23 8.20 -4.74
C CYS A 118 17.23 8.51 -6.24
N LEU A 119 18.18 9.33 -6.71
CA LEU A 119 18.34 9.64 -8.13
C LEU A 119 18.71 8.39 -8.93
N ALA A 120 19.67 7.59 -8.46
CA ALA A 120 20.08 6.36 -9.12
C ALA A 120 18.91 5.37 -9.27
N PHE A 121 18.16 5.14 -8.19
CA PHE A 121 16.99 4.25 -8.22
C PHE A 121 15.86 4.79 -9.10
N SER A 122 15.66 6.11 -9.12
CA SER A 122 14.69 6.74 -10.01
C SER A 122 14.99 6.45 -11.46
N VAL A 123 16.26 6.60 -11.88
CA VAL A 123 16.69 6.33 -13.27
C VAL A 123 16.55 4.84 -13.60
N ILE A 124 16.98 3.96 -12.70
CA ILE A 124 16.91 2.50 -12.91
C ILE A 124 15.46 2.04 -13.05
N LEU A 125 14.57 2.42 -12.11
CA LEU A 125 13.19 1.98 -12.14
C LEU A 125 12.38 2.62 -13.26
N PHE A 126 12.69 3.86 -13.65
CA PHE A 126 12.13 4.45 -14.86
C PHE A 126 12.50 3.62 -16.09
N ALA A 127 13.77 3.28 -16.27
CA ALA A 127 14.23 2.47 -17.39
C ALA A 127 13.52 1.09 -17.44
N VAL A 128 13.43 0.41 -16.29
CA VAL A 128 12.73 -0.90 -16.18
C VAL A 128 11.27 -0.78 -16.61
N ASN A 129 10.54 0.22 -16.12
CA ASN A 129 9.12 0.41 -16.45
C ASN A 129 8.90 0.88 -17.90
N ALA A 130 9.87 1.58 -18.50
CA ALA A 130 9.81 2.03 -19.89
C ALA A 130 10.05 0.90 -20.91
N ILE A 131 10.58 -0.26 -20.51
CA ILE A 131 10.89 -1.37 -21.41
C ILE A 131 9.63 -2.17 -21.79
N SER A 132 8.98 -2.82 -20.83
CA SER A 132 7.75 -3.58 -21.08
C SER A 132 7.00 -3.98 -19.80
N ALA A 133 5.67 -4.16 -19.90
CA ALA A 133 4.87 -4.72 -18.80
C ALA A 133 5.26 -6.17 -18.45
N ARG A 134 5.81 -6.92 -19.39
CA ARG A 134 6.31 -8.28 -19.13
C ARG A 134 7.60 -8.27 -18.31
N SER A 135 8.53 -7.37 -18.61
CA SER A 135 9.76 -7.19 -17.83
C SER A 135 9.44 -6.81 -16.40
N PHE A 136 8.50 -5.87 -16.20
CA PHE A 136 7.98 -5.52 -14.89
C PHE A 136 7.47 -6.76 -14.13
N ALA A 137 6.60 -7.56 -14.75
CA ALA A 137 5.98 -8.72 -14.10
C ALA A 137 6.99 -9.82 -13.72
N GLU A 138 8.01 -10.09 -14.55
CA GLU A 138 9.06 -11.07 -14.23
C GLU A 138 10.00 -10.56 -13.13
N THR A 139 10.37 -9.28 -13.15
CA THR A 139 11.19 -8.66 -12.08
C THR A 139 10.46 -8.72 -10.75
N GLU A 140 9.18 -8.35 -10.73
CA GLU A 140 8.34 -8.36 -9.53
C GLU A 140 8.14 -9.78 -8.97
N PHE A 141 8.06 -10.78 -9.84
CA PHE A 141 7.99 -12.19 -9.43
C PHE A 141 9.20 -12.60 -8.58
N TRP A 142 10.40 -12.29 -9.04
CA TRP A 142 11.64 -12.66 -8.32
C TRP A 142 11.82 -11.85 -7.04
N PHE A 143 11.57 -10.55 -7.08
CA PHE A 143 11.62 -9.73 -5.88
C PHE A 143 10.63 -10.20 -4.82
N SER A 144 9.41 -10.54 -5.21
CA SER A 144 8.40 -11.07 -4.28
C SER A 144 8.82 -12.41 -3.68
N ALA A 145 9.43 -13.31 -4.47
CA ALA A 145 9.92 -14.59 -3.97
C ALA A 145 11.01 -14.40 -2.90
N ILE A 146 11.95 -13.49 -3.14
CA ILE A 146 13.02 -13.15 -2.19
C ILE A 146 12.44 -12.59 -0.89
N LYS A 147 11.48 -11.66 -0.97
CA LYS A 147 10.81 -11.07 0.20
C LYS A 147 10.12 -12.11 1.06
N VAL A 148 9.35 -12.99 0.45
CA VAL A 148 8.62 -14.06 1.16
C VAL A 148 9.59 -15.02 1.84
N ALA A 149 10.64 -15.45 1.14
CA ALA A 149 11.68 -16.30 1.72
C ALA A 149 12.36 -15.63 2.92
N ALA A 150 12.70 -14.34 2.80
CA ALA A 150 13.33 -13.58 3.88
C ALA A 150 12.43 -13.46 5.12
N ILE A 151 11.13 -13.17 4.95
CA ILE A 151 10.18 -13.10 6.06
C ILE A 151 10.04 -14.45 6.75
N LEU A 152 9.94 -15.54 5.99
CA LEU A 152 9.85 -16.89 6.56
C LEU A 152 11.11 -17.25 7.33
N LEU A 153 12.30 -16.97 6.79
CA LEU A 153 13.57 -17.19 7.49
C LEU A 153 13.66 -16.33 8.75
N PHE A 154 13.27 -15.05 8.67
CA PHE A 154 13.22 -14.17 9.83
C PHE A 154 12.32 -14.71 10.94
N ILE A 155 11.12 -15.17 10.61
CA ILE A 155 10.18 -15.76 11.57
C ILE A 155 10.77 -17.03 12.21
N ILE A 156 11.38 -17.92 11.42
CA ILE A 156 12.00 -19.16 11.91
C ILE A 156 13.17 -18.84 12.86
N ILE A 157 14.09 -17.96 12.42
CA ILE A 157 15.24 -17.56 13.22
C ILE A 157 14.77 -16.84 14.50
N GLY A 158 13.80 -15.95 14.39
CA GLY A 158 13.27 -15.20 15.53
C GLY A 158 12.59 -16.09 16.55
N ILE A 159 11.78 -17.06 16.12
CA ILE A 159 11.21 -18.06 17.02
C ILE A 159 12.31 -18.86 17.70
N GLY A 160 13.33 -19.30 16.97
CA GLY A 160 14.48 -19.99 17.53
C GLY A 160 15.22 -19.17 18.59
N ALA A 161 15.37 -17.86 18.36
CA ALA A 161 15.97 -16.95 19.33
C ALA A 161 15.10 -16.69 20.57
N ILE A 162 13.77 -16.55 20.40
CA ILE A 162 12.83 -16.39 21.51
C ILE A 162 12.91 -17.57 22.49
N PHE A 163 12.98 -18.79 21.98
CA PHE A 163 13.03 -20.00 22.80
C PHE A 163 14.45 -20.47 23.17
N GLY A 164 15.50 -19.71 22.79
CA GLY A 164 16.89 -20.05 23.15
C GLY A 164 17.49 -21.20 22.33
N ILE A 165 16.84 -21.66 21.27
CA ILE A 165 17.39 -22.64 20.32
C ILE A 165 18.57 -22.00 19.54
N ILE A 166 18.40 -20.73 19.19
CA ILE A 166 19.43 -19.88 18.60
C ILE A 166 19.87 -18.90 19.67
N HIS A 167 21.16 -18.92 20.02
CA HIS A 167 21.73 -18.06 21.06
C HIS A 167 21.85 -16.62 20.56
N LEU A 168 21.52 -15.69 21.46
CA LEU A 168 21.75 -14.28 21.21
C LEU A 168 23.23 -13.93 21.35
N LYS A 169 23.66 -12.86 20.70
CA LYS A 169 25.00 -12.32 20.79
C LYS A 169 25.33 -11.97 22.24
N ASP A 170 26.61 -12.03 22.59
CA ASP A 170 27.12 -11.69 23.91
C ASP A 170 26.56 -12.54 25.08
N GLY A 171 25.97 -13.72 24.80
CA GLY A 171 25.46 -14.63 25.80
C GLY A 171 24.19 -14.14 26.50
N GLU A 172 23.45 -13.22 25.92
CA GLU A 172 22.16 -12.80 26.44
C GLU A 172 21.21 -13.99 26.59
N PRO A 173 20.50 -14.12 27.71
CA PRO A 173 19.53 -15.20 27.89
C PRO A 173 18.36 -15.05 26.92
N ALA A 174 17.75 -16.20 26.58
CA ALA A 174 16.54 -16.19 25.74
C ALA A 174 15.46 -15.28 26.35
N PRO A 175 14.94 -14.31 25.59
CA PRO A 175 13.99 -13.33 26.14
C PRO A 175 12.63 -13.97 26.46
N LEU A 176 12.28 -15.09 25.82
CA LEU A 176 10.96 -15.72 25.89
C LEU A 176 9.88 -14.67 25.58
N PHE A 177 9.02 -14.38 26.54
CA PHE A 177 7.94 -13.39 26.41
C PHE A 177 8.17 -12.14 27.30
N ARG A 178 9.37 -11.95 27.84
CA ARG A 178 9.67 -10.83 28.77
C ARG A 178 9.41 -9.48 28.16
N HIS A 179 9.83 -9.26 26.92
CA HIS A 179 9.59 -7.98 26.23
C HIS A 179 8.09 -7.71 25.94
N LEU A 180 7.24 -8.74 25.98
CA LEU A 180 5.79 -8.57 25.87
C LEU A 180 5.14 -8.17 27.20
N THR A 181 5.73 -8.58 28.34
CA THR A 181 5.12 -8.40 29.67
C THR A 181 5.85 -7.38 30.55
N ASP A 182 7.15 -7.22 30.34
CA ASP A 182 7.96 -6.24 31.08
C ASP A 182 7.64 -4.82 30.59
N HIS A 183 8.04 -3.82 31.35
CA HIS A 183 7.91 -2.41 30.98
C HIS A 183 6.46 -1.93 30.71
N GLY A 184 5.52 -2.31 31.52
CA GLY A 184 4.12 -1.86 31.46
C GLY A 184 3.15 -2.86 30.84
N GLY A 185 3.61 -4.09 30.54
CA GLY A 185 2.77 -5.18 30.05
C GLY A 185 2.46 -5.09 28.55
N LEU A 186 1.42 -5.83 28.13
CA LEU A 186 1.05 -5.93 26.71
C LEU A 186 0.55 -4.62 26.11
N PHE A 187 -0.03 -3.74 26.91
CA PHE A 187 -0.66 -2.47 26.45
C PHE A 187 -0.15 -1.28 27.27
N PRO A 188 1.16 -0.97 27.26
CA PRO A 188 1.74 0.10 28.09
C PRO A 188 1.15 1.47 27.74
N ASN A 189 0.73 1.71 26.50
CA ASN A 189 0.15 2.95 26.03
C ASN A 189 -1.39 2.90 25.95
N GLY A 190 -2.00 1.86 26.54
CA GLY A 190 -3.44 1.66 26.55
C GLY A 190 -3.99 1.11 25.24
N VAL A 191 -5.22 0.60 25.29
CA VAL A 191 -5.89 -0.04 24.13
C VAL A 191 -6.23 0.97 23.03
N PHE A 192 -6.44 2.26 23.40
CA PHE A 192 -6.73 3.30 22.42
C PHE A 192 -5.57 3.55 21.43
N ALA A 193 -4.34 3.25 21.84
CA ALA A 193 -3.16 3.33 20.96
C ALA A 193 -3.27 2.42 19.72
N ILE A 194 -4.05 1.34 19.78
CA ILE A 194 -4.36 0.49 18.62
C ILE A 194 -5.03 1.32 17.53
N LEU A 195 -6.04 2.11 17.87
CA LEU A 195 -6.73 2.96 16.90
C LEU A 195 -5.80 4.02 16.31
N LEU A 196 -4.92 4.59 17.14
CA LEU A 196 -3.98 5.63 16.71
C LEU A 196 -2.93 5.12 15.73
N THR A 197 -2.62 3.82 15.73
CA THR A 197 -1.67 3.22 14.76
C THR A 197 -2.32 2.74 13.47
N MET A 198 -3.65 2.73 13.35
CA MET A 198 -4.36 2.12 12.23
C MET A 198 -3.99 2.72 10.87
N VAL A 199 -3.69 4.01 10.77
CA VAL A 199 -3.29 4.62 9.49
C VAL A 199 -1.96 4.05 8.99
N THR A 200 -0.96 3.95 9.88
CA THR A 200 0.35 3.35 9.57
C THR A 200 0.23 1.85 9.29
N VAL A 201 -0.63 1.14 10.03
CA VAL A 201 -0.92 -0.28 9.79
C VAL A 201 -1.58 -0.48 8.43
N ASN A 202 -2.59 0.33 8.09
CA ASN A 202 -3.25 0.25 6.78
C ASN A 202 -2.29 0.60 5.64
N PHE A 203 -1.41 1.60 5.84
CA PHE A 203 -0.32 1.87 4.90
C PHE A 203 0.57 0.63 4.67
N SER A 204 0.84 -0.16 5.73
CA SER A 204 1.62 -1.41 5.58
C SER A 204 0.92 -2.45 4.69
N PHE A 205 -0.40 -2.36 4.50
CA PHE A 205 -1.18 -3.20 3.60
C PHE A 205 -1.44 -2.55 2.22
N GLN A 206 -0.91 -1.34 1.97
CA GLN A 206 -0.99 -0.70 0.65
C GLN A 206 -0.36 -1.59 -0.42
N GLY A 207 -1.02 -1.65 -1.57
CA GLY A 207 -0.60 -2.52 -2.68
C GLY A 207 -1.46 -3.78 -2.82
N THR A 208 -2.24 -4.19 -1.80
CA THR A 208 -3.20 -5.29 -1.95
C THR A 208 -4.26 -5.00 -3.01
N GLU A 209 -4.67 -3.74 -3.14
CA GLU A 209 -5.65 -3.27 -4.14
C GLU A 209 -5.11 -3.26 -5.57
N LEU A 210 -3.79 -3.40 -5.78
CA LEU A 210 -3.17 -3.53 -7.11
C LEU A 210 -3.77 -4.67 -7.93
N VAL A 211 -4.25 -5.72 -7.27
CA VAL A 211 -4.94 -6.83 -7.92
C VAL A 211 -6.16 -6.35 -8.72
N GLY A 212 -6.84 -5.30 -8.27
CA GLY A 212 -7.96 -4.70 -8.96
C GLY A 212 -7.55 -3.97 -10.26
N ILE A 213 -6.39 -3.28 -10.25
CA ILE A 213 -5.84 -2.62 -11.44
C ILE A 213 -5.31 -3.67 -12.43
N ALA A 214 -4.59 -4.66 -11.92
CA ALA A 214 -4.04 -5.74 -12.73
C ALA A 214 -5.12 -6.66 -13.33
N ALA A 215 -6.35 -6.63 -12.79
CA ALA A 215 -7.50 -7.33 -13.34
C ALA A 215 -7.81 -6.93 -14.79
N GLY A 216 -7.71 -5.63 -15.12
CA GLY A 216 -7.91 -5.12 -16.47
C GLY A 216 -6.88 -5.61 -17.50
N GLU A 217 -5.74 -6.15 -17.08
CA GLU A 217 -4.70 -6.74 -17.94
C GLU A 217 -4.62 -8.27 -17.84
N SER A 218 -5.55 -8.93 -17.11
CA SER A 218 -5.61 -10.39 -16.93
C SER A 218 -6.25 -11.08 -18.14
N GLU A 219 -5.76 -12.25 -18.49
CA GLU A 219 -6.34 -13.08 -19.57
C GLU A 219 -7.67 -13.72 -19.17
N SER A 220 -7.91 -13.97 -17.88
CA SER A 220 -9.12 -14.62 -17.34
C SER A 220 -9.39 -14.13 -15.93
N PRO A 221 -9.85 -12.87 -15.75
CA PRO A 221 -10.02 -12.26 -14.45
C PRO A 221 -11.03 -13.01 -13.56
N GLU A 222 -12.10 -13.57 -14.15
CA GLU A 222 -13.13 -14.32 -13.45
C GLU A 222 -12.63 -15.60 -12.75
N LYS A 223 -11.54 -16.20 -13.23
CA LYS A 223 -10.92 -17.41 -12.64
C LYS A 223 -9.76 -17.08 -11.72
N THR A 224 -8.98 -16.05 -12.08
CA THR A 224 -7.71 -15.75 -11.40
C THR A 224 -7.90 -14.87 -10.16
N LEU A 225 -8.79 -13.87 -10.23
CA LEU A 225 -9.01 -12.92 -9.14
C LEU A 225 -9.54 -13.57 -7.86
N PRO A 226 -10.60 -14.43 -7.89
CA PRO A 226 -11.14 -15.02 -6.67
C PRO A 226 -10.12 -15.82 -5.87
N ARG A 227 -9.27 -16.59 -6.57
CA ARG A 227 -8.19 -17.38 -5.93
C ARG A 227 -7.08 -16.48 -5.39
N SER A 228 -6.70 -15.47 -6.16
CA SER A 228 -5.66 -14.53 -5.76
C SER A 228 -6.08 -13.77 -4.50
N ILE A 229 -7.24 -13.15 -4.49
CA ILE A 229 -7.75 -12.39 -3.34
C ILE A 229 -7.76 -13.25 -2.07
N ARG A 230 -8.40 -14.42 -2.09
CA ARG A 230 -8.50 -15.28 -0.90
C ARG A 230 -7.14 -15.75 -0.37
N ASN A 231 -6.25 -16.18 -1.26
CA ASN A 231 -4.97 -16.77 -0.84
C ASN A 231 -3.92 -15.72 -0.45
N ILE A 232 -3.88 -14.58 -1.17
CA ILE A 232 -2.90 -13.53 -0.91
C ILE A 232 -3.17 -12.88 0.45
N ILE A 233 -4.41 -12.49 0.70
CA ILE A 233 -4.80 -11.76 1.91
C ILE A 233 -4.47 -12.56 3.15
N TRP A 234 -4.88 -13.84 3.20
CA TRP A 234 -4.61 -14.69 4.35
C TRP A 234 -3.11 -14.85 4.60
N ARG A 235 -2.33 -15.09 3.55
CA ARG A 235 -0.87 -15.23 3.67
C ARG A 235 -0.21 -13.94 4.12
N THR A 236 -0.57 -12.81 3.53
CA THR A 236 -0.04 -11.50 3.92
C THR A 236 -0.34 -11.20 5.39
N MET A 237 -1.58 -11.42 5.83
CA MET A 237 -1.97 -11.21 7.22
C MET A 237 -1.16 -12.09 8.17
N VAL A 238 -1.02 -13.38 7.88
CA VAL A 238 -0.25 -14.32 8.71
C VAL A 238 1.23 -13.90 8.77
N PHE A 239 1.85 -13.56 7.64
CA PHE A 239 3.25 -13.13 7.61
C PHE A 239 3.47 -11.84 8.41
N PHE A 240 2.57 -10.87 8.29
CA PHE A 240 2.69 -9.62 9.02
C PHE A 240 2.50 -9.82 10.51
N VAL A 241 1.44 -10.49 10.93
CA VAL A 241 1.16 -10.73 12.35
C VAL A 241 2.28 -11.52 13.03
N LEU A 242 2.77 -12.60 12.39
CA LEU A 242 3.87 -13.40 12.93
C LEU A 242 5.19 -12.59 13.00
N SER A 243 5.49 -11.80 11.98
CA SER A 243 6.68 -10.93 11.99
C SER A 243 6.62 -9.91 13.12
N ILE A 244 5.47 -9.27 13.32
CA ILE A 244 5.27 -8.30 14.40
C ILE A 244 5.35 -8.98 15.77
N ALA A 245 4.78 -10.18 15.92
CA ALA A 245 4.88 -10.93 17.16
C ALA A 245 6.34 -11.27 17.50
N VAL A 246 7.13 -11.69 16.52
CA VAL A 246 8.58 -11.96 16.69
C VAL A 246 9.34 -10.69 17.04
N LEU A 247 9.09 -9.59 16.32
CA LEU A 247 9.73 -8.30 16.62
C LEU A 247 9.43 -7.83 18.05
N ALA A 248 8.15 -7.88 18.44
CA ALA A 248 7.69 -7.44 19.76
C ALA A 248 8.26 -8.32 20.90
N ALA A 249 8.52 -9.61 20.63
CA ALA A 249 9.15 -10.51 21.59
C ALA A 249 10.67 -10.32 21.73
N LEU A 250 11.34 -9.82 20.68
CA LEU A 250 12.81 -9.67 20.64
C LEU A 250 13.30 -8.24 20.85
N LEU A 251 12.43 -7.24 20.70
CA LEU A 251 12.77 -5.82 20.86
C LEU A 251 11.92 -5.16 21.95
N PRO A 252 12.53 -4.45 22.89
CA PRO A 252 11.80 -3.57 23.81
C PRO A 252 11.03 -2.51 23.03
N TRP A 253 9.76 -2.34 23.33
CA TRP A 253 8.89 -1.41 22.61
C TRP A 253 9.35 0.04 22.65
N GLN A 254 10.05 0.46 23.75
CA GLN A 254 10.59 1.80 23.90
C GLN A 254 11.63 2.16 22.84
N THR A 255 12.45 1.18 22.44
CA THR A 255 13.56 1.40 21.49
C THR A 255 13.15 1.06 20.05
N ALA A 256 12.05 0.32 19.85
CA ALA A 256 11.64 -0.12 18.53
C ALA A 256 11.39 1.03 17.54
N GLY A 257 10.90 2.18 18.01
CA GLY A 257 10.62 3.36 17.17
C GLY A 257 11.84 4.20 16.79
N THR A 258 13.01 3.92 17.40
CA THR A 258 14.23 4.72 17.18
C THR A 258 15.18 4.10 16.18
N VAL A 259 14.96 2.85 15.79
CA VAL A 259 15.81 2.09 14.85
C VAL A 259 15.32 2.22 13.42
N ASP A 260 16.25 2.24 12.46
CA ASP A 260 15.91 2.38 11.05
C ASP A 260 15.18 1.15 10.51
N SER A 261 15.58 -0.06 10.92
CA SER A 261 14.88 -1.30 10.62
C SER A 261 14.90 -2.28 11.78
N PRO A 262 13.74 -2.54 12.43
CA PRO A 262 13.63 -3.54 13.49
C PRO A 262 14.09 -4.94 13.09
N PHE A 263 13.86 -5.32 11.84
CA PHE A 263 14.29 -6.64 11.33
C PHE A 263 15.80 -6.80 11.30
N VAL A 264 16.52 -5.76 10.87
CA VAL A 264 17.99 -5.74 10.83
C VAL A 264 18.54 -5.80 12.24
N VAL A 265 17.99 -5.02 13.17
CA VAL A 265 18.42 -4.98 14.58
C VAL A 265 18.22 -6.32 15.26
N VAL A 266 17.10 -7.00 15.03
CA VAL A 266 16.86 -8.34 15.60
C VAL A 266 17.89 -9.34 15.07
N LEU A 267 18.20 -9.36 13.78
CA LEU A 267 19.18 -10.27 13.22
C LEU A 267 20.62 -9.94 13.66
N ASP A 268 20.92 -8.67 13.92
CA ASP A 268 22.20 -8.26 14.50
C ASP A 268 22.37 -8.80 15.93
N LYS A 269 21.30 -8.75 16.74
CA LYS A 269 21.26 -9.35 18.09
C LYS A 269 21.38 -10.87 18.10
N VAL A 270 20.85 -11.55 17.09
CA VAL A 270 20.95 -13.02 16.96
C VAL A 270 22.40 -13.47 16.73
N GLY A 271 23.27 -12.58 16.24
CA GLY A 271 24.70 -12.87 16.11
C GLY A 271 25.09 -13.84 14.99
N ILE A 272 24.15 -14.14 14.07
CA ILE A 272 24.49 -14.92 12.87
C ILE A 272 25.31 -14.04 11.93
N PRO A 273 26.53 -14.45 11.54
CA PRO A 273 27.39 -13.62 10.69
C PRO A 273 26.68 -13.19 9.41
N TYR A 274 26.81 -11.92 9.06
CA TYR A 274 26.21 -11.28 7.87
C TYR A 274 24.69 -11.32 7.78
N ALA A 275 23.93 -11.90 8.73
CA ALA A 275 22.47 -12.00 8.65
C ALA A 275 21.79 -10.62 8.59
N ALA A 276 22.28 -9.66 9.38
CA ALA A 276 21.77 -8.29 9.36
C ALA A 276 22.05 -7.59 8.03
N ASP A 277 23.23 -7.78 7.43
CA ASP A 277 23.58 -7.19 6.13
C ASP A 277 22.79 -7.81 4.98
N ILE A 278 22.60 -9.12 5.00
CA ILE A 278 21.75 -9.83 4.04
C ILE A 278 20.30 -9.32 4.17
N MET A 279 19.78 -9.19 5.39
CA MET A 279 18.43 -8.68 5.61
C MET A 279 18.32 -7.23 5.12
N ASN A 280 19.29 -6.38 5.42
CA ASN A 280 19.32 -5.00 4.94
C ASN A 280 19.27 -4.93 3.41
N PHE A 281 20.07 -5.74 2.72
CA PHE A 281 20.04 -5.85 1.27
C PHE A 281 18.67 -6.32 0.74
N ILE A 282 18.07 -7.33 1.38
CA ILE A 282 16.74 -7.83 1.01
C ILE A 282 15.67 -6.74 1.20
N ILE A 283 15.75 -5.97 2.30
CA ILE A 283 14.81 -4.87 2.52
C ILE A 283 14.96 -3.79 1.44
N ILE A 284 16.18 -3.44 1.03
CA ILE A 284 16.41 -2.51 -0.08
C ILE A 284 15.74 -3.03 -1.37
N THR A 285 15.91 -4.29 -1.70
CA THR A 285 15.23 -4.88 -2.87
C THR A 285 13.71 -4.88 -2.70
N ALA A 286 13.23 -5.05 -1.48
CA ALA A 286 11.81 -5.06 -1.16
C ALA A 286 11.17 -3.68 -1.36
N VAL A 287 11.76 -2.63 -0.83
CA VAL A 287 11.23 -1.27 -0.97
C VAL A 287 11.30 -0.79 -2.43
N LEU A 288 12.38 -1.12 -3.16
CA LEU A 288 12.48 -0.83 -4.58
C LEU A 288 11.44 -1.57 -5.43
N SER A 289 11.07 -2.79 -5.06
CA SER A 289 10.00 -3.53 -5.71
C SER A 289 8.61 -2.89 -5.44
N VAL A 290 8.35 -2.37 -4.24
CA VAL A 290 7.12 -1.60 -3.98
C VAL A 290 7.10 -0.32 -4.80
N ALA A 291 8.21 0.43 -4.89
CA ALA A 291 8.33 1.58 -5.77
C ALA A 291 8.06 1.23 -7.24
N ASN A 292 8.58 0.08 -7.71
CA ASN A 292 8.36 -0.43 -9.06
C ASN A 292 6.86 -0.73 -9.33
N SER A 293 6.18 -1.38 -8.39
CA SER A 293 4.74 -1.64 -8.45
C SER A 293 3.92 -0.36 -8.39
N GLY A 294 4.35 0.61 -7.58
CA GLY A 294 3.75 1.93 -7.50
C GLY A 294 3.83 2.71 -8.81
N LEU A 295 4.99 2.69 -9.48
CA LEU A 295 5.18 3.29 -10.81
C LEU A 295 4.27 2.67 -11.85
N TYR A 296 4.13 1.35 -11.82
CA TYR A 296 3.18 0.63 -12.68
C TYR A 296 1.75 1.10 -12.44
N ALA A 297 1.28 1.11 -11.20
CA ALA A 297 -0.09 1.45 -10.84
C ALA A 297 -0.43 2.92 -11.11
N SER A 298 0.42 3.83 -10.65
CA SER A 298 0.20 5.27 -10.78
C SER A 298 0.22 5.75 -12.22
N SER A 299 1.15 5.25 -13.04
CA SER A 299 1.20 5.59 -14.47
C SER A 299 -0.05 5.13 -15.23
N ARG A 300 -0.61 3.97 -14.88
CA ARG A 300 -1.86 3.47 -15.46
C ARG A 300 -3.08 4.22 -14.98
N MET A 301 -3.12 4.60 -13.71
CA MET A 301 -4.20 5.43 -13.17
C MET A 301 -4.23 6.80 -13.87
N LEU A 302 -3.09 7.47 -14.01
CA LEU A 302 -3.01 8.76 -14.70
C LEU A 302 -3.37 8.62 -16.19
N TRP A 303 -2.94 7.56 -16.83
CA TRP A 303 -3.32 7.25 -18.19
C TRP A 303 -4.84 7.02 -18.35
N ALA A 304 -5.46 6.26 -17.45
CA ALA A 304 -6.89 6.00 -17.44
C ALA A 304 -7.69 7.31 -17.27
N LEU A 305 -7.31 8.15 -16.32
CA LEU A 305 -7.89 9.49 -16.14
C LEU A 305 -7.79 10.32 -17.43
N SER A 306 -6.64 10.28 -18.10
CA SER A 306 -6.43 11.06 -19.32
C SER A 306 -7.19 10.50 -20.52
N LYS A 307 -7.35 9.16 -20.61
CA LYS A 307 -8.19 8.50 -21.61
C LYS A 307 -9.64 8.95 -21.49
N ASP A 308 -10.12 9.11 -20.28
CA ASP A 308 -11.49 9.56 -19.97
C ASP A 308 -11.66 11.10 -20.08
N GLY A 309 -10.62 11.83 -20.50
CA GLY A 309 -10.67 13.30 -20.58
C GLY A 309 -10.59 14.01 -19.24
N LYS A 310 -10.25 13.28 -18.17
CA LYS A 310 -10.14 13.75 -16.78
C LYS A 310 -8.70 14.04 -16.33
N GLY A 311 -7.73 13.84 -17.20
CA GLY A 311 -6.30 14.08 -16.98
C GLY A 311 -5.66 14.89 -18.10
N PRO A 312 -4.34 15.20 -18.01
CA PRO A 312 -3.62 15.92 -19.03
C PRO A 312 -3.58 15.13 -20.35
N GLU A 313 -3.88 15.80 -21.47
CA GLU A 313 -4.03 15.11 -22.76
C GLU A 313 -2.74 14.43 -23.24
N PHE A 314 -1.58 15.02 -22.95
CA PHE A 314 -0.28 14.45 -23.35
C PHE A 314 0.03 13.11 -22.65
N THR A 315 -0.56 12.81 -21.50
CA THR A 315 -0.37 11.55 -20.77
C THR A 315 -1.25 10.41 -21.30
N LYS A 316 -2.18 10.70 -22.22
CA LYS A 316 -3.02 9.71 -22.93
C LYS A 316 -2.22 8.87 -23.93
N LYS A 317 -1.08 9.37 -24.41
CA LYS A 317 -0.28 8.70 -25.44
C LYS A 317 0.40 7.45 -24.89
N LEU A 318 0.26 6.35 -25.63
CA LEU A 318 0.98 5.10 -25.37
C LEU A 318 2.17 4.98 -26.34
N SER A 319 3.26 4.41 -25.86
CA SER A 319 4.41 4.01 -26.69
C SER A 319 4.03 2.85 -27.64
N LYS A 320 4.92 2.52 -28.59
CA LYS A 320 4.76 1.34 -29.47
C LYS A 320 4.59 0.03 -28.67
N ARG A 321 5.09 -0.02 -27.42
CA ARG A 321 4.98 -1.15 -26.49
C ARG A 321 3.79 -1.06 -25.54
N LYS A 322 2.82 -0.17 -25.82
CA LYS A 322 1.61 0.07 -25.01
C LYS A 322 1.90 0.54 -23.57
N ILE A 323 3.00 1.27 -23.38
CA ILE A 323 3.38 1.85 -22.08
C ILE A 323 3.07 3.34 -22.08
N PRO A 324 2.45 3.91 -21.02
CA PRO A 324 2.15 5.33 -20.89
C PRO A 324 3.38 6.11 -20.39
N ILE A 325 4.40 6.28 -21.26
CA ILE A 325 5.69 6.89 -20.88
C ILE A 325 5.51 8.30 -20.30
N ASN A 326 4.62 9.12 -20.85
CA ASN A 326 4.40 10.47 -20.36
C ASN A 326 3.78 10.49 -18.96
N ALA A 327 2.85 9.55 -18.69
CA ALA A 327 2.30 9.40 -17.34
C ALA A 327 3.35 8.91 -16.35
N LEU A 328 4.23 8.01 -16.79
CA LEU A 328 5.36 7.53 -16.00
C LEU A 328 6.32 8.68 -15.65
N LEU A 329 6.67 9.53 -16.63
CA LEU A 329 7.53 10.71 -16.42
C LEU A 329 6.91 11.69 -15.42
N VAL A 330 5.62 12.02 -15.56
CA VAL A 330 4.92 12.91 -14.62
C VAL A 330 4.95 12.35 -13.21
N THR A 331 4.70 11.05 -13.05
CA THR A 331 4.77 10.40 -11.74
C THR A 331 6.18 10.49 -11.15
N MET A 332 7.22 10.23 -11.95
CA MET A 332 8.62 10.32 -11.50
C MET A 332 9.01 11.74 -11.07
N VAL A 333 8.57 12.76 -11.80
CA VAL A 333 8.83 14.17 -11.43
C VAL A 333 8.17 14.49 -10.08
N VAL A 334 6.92 14.07 -9.85
CA VAL A 334 6.24 14.32 -8.58
C VAL A 334 6.89 13.53 -7.44
N SER A 335 7.29 12.28 -7.69
CA SER A 335 8.05 11.48 -6.70
C SER A 335 9.39 12.14 -6.37
N ALA A 336 10.08 12.72 -7.36
CA ALA A 336 11.33 13.45 -7.15
C ALA A 336 11.14 14.73 -6.31
N LEU A 337 9.99 15.42 -6.44
CA LEU A 337 9.68 16.57 -5.59
C LEU A 337 9.53 16.15 -4.11
N SER A 338 8.98 14.97 -3.84
CA SER A 338 8.93 14.43 -2.47
C SER A 338 10.33 14.15 -1.88
N LEU A 339 11.33 13.87 -2.73
CA LEU A 339 12.72 13.67 -2.32
C LEU A 339 13.42 14.97 -1.89
N LEU A 340 13.03 16.13 -2.44
CA LEU A 340 13.58 17.42 -2.00
C LEU A 340 13.31 17.67 -0.52
N THR A 341 12.18 17.19 -0.01
CA THR A 341 11.83 17.30 1.40
C THR A 341 12.67 16.38 2.28
N SER A 342 13.14 15.23 1.76
CA SER A 342 13.99 14.29 2.49
C SER A 342 15.40 14.82 2.75
N VAL A 343 15.87 15.80 1.95
CA VAL A 343 17.18 16.44 2.14
C VAL A 343 17.20 17.31 3.40
N VAL A 344 16.05 17.90 3.78
CA VAL A 344 15.96 18.86 4.88
C VAL A 344 15.74 18.17 6.23
N ALA A 345 14.87 17.15 6.29
CA ALA A 345 14.52 16.47 7.54
C ALA A 345 14.01 15.03 7.26
N PRO A 346 14.88 14.06 6.94
CA PRO A 346 14.47 12.74 6.44
C PRO A 346 13.48 11.99 7.34
N LYS A 347 13.69 11.99 8.67
CA LYS A 347 12.81 11.29 9.63
C LYS A 347 11.42 11.91 9.72
N THR A 348 11.33 13.23 9.75
CA THR A 348 10.05 13.96 9.80
C THR A 348 9.25 13.77 8.52
N VAL A 349 9.93 13.87 7.38
CA VAL A 349 9.32 13.66 6.06
C VAL A 349 8.82 12.23 5.88
N TYR A 350 9.55 11.25 6.39
CA TYR A 350 9.13 9.86 6.41
C TYR A 350 7.73 9.70 7.05
N VAL A 351 7.55 10.24 8.26
CA VAL A 351 6.26 10.20 8.98
C VAL A 351 5.16 10.94 8.20
N TRP A 352 5.48 12.08 7.60
CA TRP A 352 4.53 12.85 6.80
C TRP A 352 4.06 12.11 5.57
N LEU A 353 4.97 11.50 4.82
CA LEU A 353 4.64 10.74 3.61
C LEU A 353 3.80 9.50 3.93
N ILE A 354 4.10 8.79 5.03
CA ILE A 354 3.26 7.68 5.51
C ILE A 354 1.86 8.18 5.85
N SER A 355 1.75 9.29 6.57
CA SER A 355 0.47 9.84 7.01
C SER A 355 -0.41 10.29 5.84
N ILE A 356 0.21 10.96 4.84
CA ILE A 356 -0.49 11.38 3.61
C ILE A 356 -0.94 10.15 2.82
N SER A 357 -0.03 9.21 2.55
CA SER A 357 -0.33 8.01 1.77
C SER A 357 -1.36 7.12 2.46
N GLY A 358 -1.23 6.93 3.77
CA GLY A 358 -2.16 6.14 4.58
C GLY A 358 -3.56 6.75 4.63
N MET A 359 -3.66 8.07 4.82
CA MET A 359 -4.95 8.78 4.79
C MET A 359 -5.64 8.62 3.43
N VAL A 360 -4.92 8.83 2.34
CA VAL A 360 -5.47 8.67 0.98
C VAL A 360 -5.93 7.24 0.74
N LEU A 361 -5.15 6.25 1.15
CA LEU A 361 -5.51 4.84 1.02
C LEU A 361 -6.81 4.53 1.74
N VAL A 362 -7.00 5.04 2.96
CA VAL A 362 -8.24 4.88 3.73
C VAL A 362 -9.44 5.42 2.95
N VAL A 363 -9.33 6.61 2.34
CA VAL A 363 -10.40 7.20 1.51
C VAL A 363 -10.69 6.34 0.28
N VAL A 364 -9.66 5.84 -0.39
CA VAL A 364 -9.80 4.94 -1.55
C VAL A 364 -10.52 3.64 -1.14
N TRP A 365 -10.13 3.03 -0.03
CA TRP A 365 -10.75 1.81 0.46
C TRP A 365 -12.20 2.01 0.91
N MET A 366 -12.52 3.15 1.53
CA MET A 366 -13.90 3.55 1.79
C MET A 366 -14.72 3.63 0.50
N SER A 367 -14.15 4.21 -0.55
CA SER A 367 -14.83 4.30 -1.85
C SER A 367 -15.07 2.95 -2.50
N ILE A 368 -14.17 1.97 -2.34
CA ILE A 368 -14.35 0.60 -2.81
C ILE A 368 -15.54 -0.06 -2.11
N CYS A 369 -15.59 0.04 -0.78
CA CYS A 369 -16.70 -0.51 0.01
C CYS A 369 -18.05 0.11 -0.42
N LEU A 370 -18.10 1.43 -0.55
CA LEU A 370 -19.31 2.15 -0.93
C LEU A 370 -19.74 1.84 -2.38
N SER A 371 -18.78 1.74 -3.30
CA SER A 371 -19.04 1.36 -4.69
C SER A 371 -19.65 -0.05 -4.78
N GLN A 372 -19.13 -1.01 -4.01
CA GLN A 372 -19.66 -2.37 -3.96
C GLN A 372 -21.08 -2.40 -3.38
N TYR A 373 -21.32 -1.63 -2.33
CA TYR A 373 -22.67 -1.51 -1.76
C TYR A 373 -23.69 -1.03 -2.81
N PHE A 374 -23.38 0.05 -3.54
CA PHE A 374 -24.28 0.58 -4.56
C PHE A 374 -24.36 -0.32 -5.79
N PHE A 375 -23.28 -0.96 -6.21
CA PHE A 375 -23.25 -1.96 -7.27
C PHE A 375 -24.26 -3.08 -6.99
N ARG A 376 -24.15 -3.72 -5.84
CA ARG A 376 -25.02 -4.83 -5.46
C ARG A 376 -26.50 -4.38 -5.33
N LYS A 377 -26.73 -3.19 -4.76
CA LYS A 377 -28.07 -2.61 -4.64
C LYS A 377 -28.70 -2.37 -6.01
N GLN A 378 -27.96 -1.82 -6.97
CA GLN A 378 -28.43 -1.59 -8.33
C GLN A 378 -28.64 -2.90 -9.09
N PHE A 379 -27.73 -3.86 -8.94
CA PHE A 379 -27.82 -5.18 -9.56
C PHE A 379 -29.10 -5.92 -9.17
N ILE A 380 -29.40 -5.96 -7.86
CA ILE A 380 -30.64 -6.58 -7.35
C ILE A 380 -31.88 -5.81 -7.83
N LYS A 381 -31.84 -4.47 -7.80
CA LYS A 381 -32.95 -3.63 -8.26
C LYS A 381 -33.26 -3.82 -9.76
N ALA A 382 -32.24 -4.14 -10.56
CA ALA A 382 -32.40 -4.44 -11.99
C ALA A 382 -32.89 -5.86 -12.26
N GLY A 383 -33.22 -6.66 -11.23
CA GLY A 383 -33.69 -8.03 -11.36
C GLY A 383 -32.60 -9.10 -11.48
N GLY A 384 -31.33 -8.75 -11.27
CA GLY A 384 -30.23 -9.71 -11.31
C GLY A 384 -30.26 -10.68 -10.11
N ASP A 385 -30.05 -11.98 -10.38
CA ASP A 385 -29.88 -12.96 -9.32
C ASP A 385 -28.42 -12.89 -8.80
N VAL A 386 -28.28 -12.75 -7.49
CA VAL A 386 -26.97 -12.74 -6.82
C VAL A 386 -26.17 -14.03 -7.09
N LYS A 387 -26.85 -15.12 -7.42
CA LYS A 387 -26.22 -16.41 -7.76
C LYS A 387 -25.46 -16.34 -9.09
N ASP A 388 -25.78 -15.41 -9.96
CA ASP A 388 -25.09 -15.23 -11.25
C ASP A 388 -23.75 -14.53 -11.13
N LEU A 389 -23.47 -13.89 -9.98
CA LEU A 389 -22.19 -13.27 -9.73
C LEU A 389 -21.12 -14.34 -9.45
N VAL A 390 -20.08 -14.38 -10.28
CA VAL A 390 -18.97 -15.34 -10.16
C VAL A 390 -18.21 -15.18 -8.82
N PHE A 391 -18.03 -13.95 -8.37
CA PHE A 391 -17.49 -13.63 -7.05
C PHE A 391 -18.49 -12.78 -6.28
N ARG A 392 -18.75 -13.17 -5.03
CA ARG A 392 -19.78 -12.55 -4.19
C ARG A 392 -19.18 -12.14 -2.84
N THR A 393 -19.34 -10.88 -2.49
CA THR A 393 -19.07 -10.40 -1.12
C THR A 393 -20.06 -11.07 -0.18
N PRO A 394 -19.60 -11.80 0.84
CA PRO A 394 -20.49 -12.44 1.82
C PRO A 394 -21.19 -11.38 2.70
N LEU A 395 -22.25 -11.82 3.40
CA LEU A 395 -22.95 -11.00 4.40
C LEU A 395 -23.30 -9.57 3.92
N TYR A 396 -23.65 -9.42 2.65
CA TYR A 396 -24.15 -8.13 2.17
C TYR A 396 -25.49 -7.78 2.87
N PRO A 397 -25.72 -6.54 3.31
CA PRO A 397 -24.89 -5.31 3.15
C PRO A 397 -23.86 -5.07 4.27
N PHE A 398 -23.70 -5.99 5.22
CA PHE A 398 -22.89 -5.76 6.43
C PHE A 398 -21.41 -5.56 6.12
N VAL A 399 -20.80 -6.39 5.27
CA VAL A 399 -19.36 -6.31 4.95
C VAL A 399 -18.96 -4.96 4.38
N PRO A 400 -19.59 -4.43 3.30
CA PRO A 400 -19.22 -3.11 2.78
C PRO A 400 -19.50 -1.97 3.77
N LEU A 401 -20.59 -2.03 4.52
CA LEU A 401 -20.91 -1.00 5.51
C LEU A 401 -19.95 -1.04 6.71
N ALA A 402 -19.60 -2.22 7.20
CA ALA A 402 -18.62 -2.37 8.27
C ALA A 402 -17.24 -1.84 7.85
N GLY A 403 -16.78 -2.16 6.65
CA GLY A 403 -15.54 -1.62 6.09
C GLY A 403 -15.60 -0.09 5.98
N PHE A 404 -16.66 0.46 5.41
CA PHE A 404 -16.83 1.90 5.26
C PHE A 404 -16.82 2.64 6.63
N ILE A 405 -17.56 2.13 7.61
CA ILE A 405 -17.64 2.74 8.95
C ILE A 405 -16.30 2.63 9.67
N ALA A 406 -15.68 1.45 9.66
CA ALA A 406 -14.40 1.23 10.34
C ALA A 406 -13.30 2.15 9.79
N PHE A 407 -13.19 2.28 8.47
CA PHE A 407 -12.24 3.23 7.87
C PHE A 407 -12.62 4.70 8.12
N GLY A 408 -13.91 5.02 8.25
CA GLY A 408 -14.36 6.33 8.71
C GLY A 408 -13.87 6.65 10.13
N ILE A 409 -13.91 5.67 11.04
CA ILE A 409 -13.35 5.80 12.41
C ILE A 409 -11.83 6.00 12.34
N VAL A 410 -11.12 5.24 11.51
CA VAL A 410 -9.67 5.42 11.29
C VAL A 410 -9.35 6.81 10.76
N LEU A 411 -10.14 7.34 9.82
CA LEU A 411 -9.95 8.69 9.29
C LEU A 411 -10.14 9.76 10.38
N ILE A 412 -11.16 9.58 11.23
CA ILE A 412 -11.43 10.48 12.36
C ILE A 412 -10.30 10.41 13.39
N SER A 413 -9.69 9.25 13.62
CA SER A 413 -8.59 9.11 14.58
C SER A 413 -7.38 9.99 14.27
N LEU A 414 -7.14 10.35 12.99
CA LEU A 414 -6.06 11.26 12.59
C LEU A 414 -6.13 12.65 13.24
N PHE A 415 -7.30 13.13 13.65
CA PHE A 415 -7.43 14.39 14.36
C PHE A 415 -6.76 14.35 15.74
N PHE A 416 -6.62 13.16 16.33
CA PHE A 416 -6.08 12.97 17.68
C PHE A 416 -4.57 12.68 17.68
N ILE A 417 -3.94 12.51 16.50
CA ILE A 417 -2.51 12.17 16.37
C ILE A 417 -1.78 13.36 15.75
N GLU A 418 -1.02 14.06 16.58
CA GLU A 418 -0.36 15.31 16.20
C GLU A 418 0.51 15.17 14.97
N ASP A 419 1.41 14.18 14.97
CA ASP A 419 2.36 13.90 13.88
C ASP A 419 1.69 13.42 12.58
N GLN A 420 0.46 12.92 12.65
CA GLN A 420 -0.27 12.39 11.49
C GLN A 420 -1.34 13.35 10.94
N ARG A 421 -1.62 14.46 11.63
CA ARG A 421 -2.56 15.51 11.15
C ARG A 421 -2.18 16.08 9.79
N ILE A 422 -0.89 16.00 9.42
CA ILE A 422 -0.42 16.43 8.11
C ILE A 422 -1.14 15.71 6.97
N GLY A 423 -1.54 14.46 7.16
CA GLY A 423 -2.36 13.72 6.21
C GLY A 423 -3.68 14.44 5.93
N LEU A 424 -4.36 14.93 6.97
CA LEU A 424 -5.60 15.72 6.84
C LEU A 424 -5.34 17.09 6.21
N TYR A 425 -4.29 17.80 6.65
CA TYR A 425 -3.94 19.11 6.14
C TYR A 425 -3.59 19.12 4.65
N CYS A 426 -3.00 18.04 4.14
CA CYS A 426 -2.73 17.87 2.72
C CYS A 426 -3.90 17.23 1.97
N GLY A 427 -4.50 16.19 2.53
CA GLY A 427 -5.51 15.39 1.84
C GLY A 427 -6.86 16.10 1.69
N ILE A 428 -7.36 16.79 2.73
CA ILE A 428 -8.64 17.48 2.66
C ILE A 428 -8.63 18.61 1.61
N PRO A 429 -7.64 19.53 1.60
CA PRO A 429 -7.56 20.55 0.55
C PRO A 429 -7.38 19.94 -0.86
N PHE A 430 -6.61 18.85 -0.98
CA PHE A 430 -6.46 18.16 -2.26
C PHE A 430 -7.79 17.58 -2.77
N MET A 431 -8.57 16.93 -1.90
CA MET A 431 -9.90 16.42 -2.24
C MET A 431 -10.84 17.57 -2.63
N ALA A 432 -10.85 18.65 -1.87
CA ALA A 432 -11.65 19.84 -2.18
C ALA A 432 -11.27 20.44 -3.54
N ALA A 433 -9.97 20.55 -3.82
CA ALA A 433 -9.47 21.02 -5.12
C ALA A 433 -9.90 20.10 -6.27
N CYS A 434 -9.88 18.78 -6.08
CA CYS A 434 -10.40 17.83 -7.07
C CYS A 434 -11.89 18.07 -7.37
N TYR A 435 -12.72 18.23 -6.36
CA TYR A 435 -14.14 18.54 -6.57
C TYR A 435 -14.34 19.90 -7.27
N ILE A 436 -13.63 20.94 -6.86
CA ILE A 436 -13.69 22.27 -7.49
C ILE A 436 -13.29 22.16 -8.96
N ILE A 437 -12.17 21.51 -9.28
CA ILE A 437 -11.70 21.34 -10.65
C ILE A 437 -12.71 20.52 -11.47
N TYR A 438 -13.30 19.48 -10.89
CA TYR A 438 -14.30 18.68 -11.58
C TYR A 438 -15.50 19.55 -12.01
N TYR A 439 -16.10 20.26 -11.08
CA TYR A 439 -17.29 21.08 -11.35
C TYR A 439 -17.01 22.28 -12.27
N LEU A 440 -15.85 22.90 -12.14
CA LEU A 440 -15.51 24.08 -12.95
C LEU A 440 -14.97 23.74 -14.35
N LYS A 441 -14.26 22.61 -14.52
CA LYS A 441 -13.55 22.33 -15.79
C LYS A 441 -13.99 21.04 -16.47
N ILE A 442 -14.31 20.00 -15.73
CA ILE A 442 -14.57 18.67 -16.31
C ILE A 442 -16.06 18.51 -16.66
N LYS A 443 -16.93 18.76 -15.69
CA LYS A 443 -18.39 18.62 -15.88
C LYS A 443 -18.93 19.44 -17.07
N PRO A 444 -18.57 20.75 -17.26
CA PRO A 444 -19.05 21.50 -18.42
C PRO A 444 -18.58 20.91 -19.75
N LYS A 445 -17.37 20.33 -19.81
CA LYS A 445 -16.86 19.66 -21.01
C LYS A 445 -17.62 18.34 -21.30
N GLU A 446 -17.96 17.57 -20.28
CA GLU A 446 -18.75 16.34 -20.40
C GLU A 446 -20.16 16.69 -20.92
N GLU A 447 -20.81 17.70 -20.36
CA GLU A 447 -22.13 18.19 -20.79
C GLU A 447 -22.13 18.70 -22.23
N ALA A 448 -21.15 19.52 -22.60
CA ALA A 448 -20.99 20.02 -23.97
C ALA A 448 -20.77 18.89 -25.01
N LYS A 449 -20.01 17.86 -24.62
CA LYS A 449 -19.81 16.67 -25.47
C LYS A 449 -21.09 15.87 -25.67
N GLN A 450 -21.91 15.72 -24.64
CA GLN A 450 -23.21 15.03 -24.72
C GLN A 450 -24.19 15.79 -25.63
N LEU A 451 -24.26 17.11 -25.48
CA LEU A 451 -25.10 17.97 -26.33
C LEU A 451 -24.63 17.94 -27.80
N GLY A 452 -23.33 18.00 -28.07
CA GLY A 452 -22.76 17.93 -29.42
C GLY A 452 -22.92 16.55 -30.09
N THR A 453 -23.18 15.48 -29.32
CA THR A 453 -23.49 14.14 -29.84
C THR A 453 -24.98 14.04 -30.22
N ILE A 454 -25.87 14.68 -29.46
CA ILE A 454 -27.32 14.71 -29.72
C ILE A 454 -27.62 15.55 -30.97
N THR A 455 -26.85 16.57 -31.27
CA THR A 455 -27.04 17.43 -32.48
C THR A 455 -26.48 16.81 -33.78
N LYS A 456 -25.78 15.66 -33.69
CA LYS A 456 -25.24 14.94 -34.86
C LYS A 456 -25.96 13.64 -35.21
N THR A 457 -26.96 13.25 -34.42
CA THR A 457 -27.93 12.16 -34.69
C THR A 457 -29.26 12.73 -35.18
#